data_c5f7e3f56701522e8e827fdaf440138d
#
_entry.id   c5f7e3f56701522e8e827fdaf440138d
#
_cell.length_a   1.000
_cell.length_b   1.000
_cell.length_c   1.000
_cell.angle_alpha   90.00
_cell.angle_beta   90.00
_cell.angle_gamma   90.00
#
_symmetry.space_group_name_H-M   'P 1'
#
loop_
_entity.id
_entity.type
_entity.pdbx_description
1 polymer ?
#
loop_
_entity_poly.entity_id
_entity_poly.type
_entity_poly.pdbx_seq_one_letter_code
_entity_poly.pdbx_strand_id
1 'polypeptide(L)'
;MRHKNTLQKGSVRYIIFKEADVWYGVALEFNIVEEGDNPIKVMASLFEAIQGYVETARKLKMRPMPLNQKSDKEYEQLWDKLEEAKTLSKQEEVFSFGYTPFRDIAAAC
;
A
#
# COMPACT_ATOMS: atom_id res chain seq x y z
N MET A 1 -12.03 12.75 3.41
CA MET A 1 -12.67 11.85 2.43
C MET A 1 -11.64 11.41 1.42
N ARG A 2 -11.52 10.13 1.20
CA ARG A 2 -10.54 9.60 0.25
C ARG A 2 -11.10 9.64 -1.17
N HIS A 3 -10.25 9.99 -2.11
CA HIS A 3 -10.62 9.93 -3.51
C HIS A 3 -10.64 8.48 -3.98
N LYS A 4 -11.58 8.16 -4.83
CA LYS A 4 -11.58 6.86 -5.48
C LYS A 4 -10.55 6.83 -6.57
N ASN A 5 -9.86 5.71 -6.69
CA ASN A 5 -8.87 5.51 -7.74
C ASN A 5 -9.56 5.22 -9.08
N THR A 6 -8.94 5.69 -10.13
CA THR A 6 -9.28 5.33 -11.50
C THR A 6 -8.05 4.72 -12.14
N LEU A 7 -8.14 4.24 -13.37
CA LEU A 7 -6.99 3.63 -14.04
C LEU A 7 -5.84 4.61 -14.25
N GLN A 8 -6.13 5.92 -14.34
CA GLN A 8 -5.12 6.93 -14.62
C GLN A 8 -4.76 7.78 -13.42
N LYS A 9 -5.66 7.92 -12.48
CA LYS A 9 -5.47 8.81 -11.34
C LYS A 9 -5.78 8.10 -10.04
N GLY A 10 -5.03 8.45 -9.01
CA GLY A 10 -5.27 7.94 -7.69
C GLY A 10 -3.99 7.70 -6.95
N SER A 11 -4.13 7.05 -5.82
CA SER A 11 -3.00 6.66 -4.99
C SER A 11 -3.39 5.43 -4.17
N VAL A 12 -2.39 4.71 -3.73
CA VAL A 12 -2.59 3.58 -2.83
C VAL A 12 -1.83 3.87 -1.54
N ARG A 13 -2.47 3.60 -0.42
CA ARG A 13 -1.83 3.74 0.89
C ARG A 13 -1.01 2.51 1.18
N TYR A 14 0.14 2.69 1.79
CA TYR A 14 0.97 1.56 2.17
C TYR A 14 1.47 1.73 3.59
N ILE A 15 1.77 0.60 4.24
CA ILE A 15 2.39 0.56 5.55
C ILE A 15 3.44 -0.54 5.53
N ILE A 16 4.65 -0.22 5.99
CA ILE A 16 5.71 -1.21 6.20
C ILE A 16 5.92 -1.30 7.71
N PHE A 17 5.58 -2.42 8.31
CA PHE A 17 5.62 -2.57 9.75
C PHE A 17 6.11 -3.96 10.15
N LYS A 18 6.53 -4.07 11.41
CA LYS A 18 7.03 -5.33 11.96
C LYS A 18 6.09 -5.86 13.02
N GLU A 19 5.85 -7.15 12.96
CA GLU A 19 5.07 -7.85 13.96
C GLU A 19 5.67 -9.25 14.14
N ALA A 20 5.97 -9.61 15.39
CA ALA A 20 6.50 -10.92 15.71
C ALA A 20 7.73 -11.32 14.87
N ASP A 21 8.69 -10.40 14.75
CA ASP A 21 9.94 -10.60 14.02
C ASP A 21 9.80 -10.72 12.51
N VAL A 22 8.64 -10.43 11.98
CA VAL A 22 8.40 -10.45 10.53
C VAL A 22 8.02 -9.05 10.09
N TRP A 23 8.63 -8.58 9.00
CA TRP A 23 8.25 -7.33 8.37
C TRP A 23 7.15 -7.57 7.35
N TYR A 24 6.14 -6.73 7.40
CA TYR A 24 4.99 -6.79 6.49
C TYR A 24 4.89 -5.49 5.69
N GLY A 25 4.54 -5.62 4.44
CA GLY A 25 4.21 -4.48 3.60
C GLY A 25 2.79 -4.67 3.10
N VAL A 26 1.95 -3.67 3.32
CA VAL A 26 0.54 -3.74 2.96
C VAL A 26 0.19 -2.58 2.05
N ALA A 27 -0.46 -2.89 0.93
CA ALA A 27 -1.07 -1.89 0.06
C ALA A 27 -2.58 -1.99 0.30
N LEU A 28 -3.13 -0.99 0.99
CA LEU A 28 -4.48 -1.11 1.54
C LEU A 28 -5.57 -1.26 0.48
N GLU A 29 -5.60 -0.35 -0.49
CA GLU A 29 -6.65 -0.38 -1.51
C GLU A 29 -6.56 -1.55 -2.46
N PHE A 30 -5.43 -2.23 -2.51
CA PHE A 30 -5.21 -3.36 -3.41
C PHE A 30 -5.24 -4.69 -2.69
N ASN A 31 -5.29 -4.69 -1.37
CA ASN A 31 -5.22 -5.90 -0.54
C ASN A 31 -3.98 -6.74 -0.84
N ILE A 32 -2.86 -6.07 -1.12
CA ILE A 32 -1.59 -6.76 -1.34
C ILE A 32 -0.84 -6.79 -0.02
N VAL A 33 -0.33 -7.96 0.34
CA VAL A 33 0.50 -8.13 1.54
C VAL A 33 1.77 -8.87 1.13
N GLU A 34 2.91 -8.26 1.45
CA GLU A 34 4.23 -8.88 1.28
C GLU A 34 4.85 -9.06 2.65
N GLU A 35 5.71 -10.05 2.80
CA GLU A 35 6.38 -10.27 4.08
C GLU A 35 7.82 -10.71 3.89
N GLY A 36 8.64 -10.47 4.91
CA GLY A 36 10.04 -10.84 4.87
C GLY A 36 10.76 -10.44 6.14
N ASP A 37 12.07 -10.65 6.15
CA ASP A 37 12.90 -10.38 7.32
C ASP A 37 13.64 -9.04 7.23
N ASN A 38 13.46 -8.29 6.15
CA ASN A 38 14.14 -7.03 5.93
C ASN A 38 13.15 -5.99 5.41
N PRO A 39 12.97 -4.85 6.11
CA PRO A 39 11.95 -3.89 5.72
C PRO A 39 12.21 -3.23 4.36
N ILE A 40 13.49 -3.04 4.00
CA ILE A 40 13.82 -2.43 2.71
C ILE A 40 13.43 -3.36 1.57
N LYS A 41 13.71 -4.66 1.73
CA LYS A 41 13.34 -5.65 0.72
C LYS A 41 11.83 -5.81 0.62
N VAL A 42 11.13 -5.81 1.76
CA VAL A 42 9.67 -5.89 1.77
C VAL A 42 9.07 -4.68 1.06
N MET A 43 9.60 -3.50 1.34
CA MET A 43 9.11 -2.27 0.70
C MET A 43 9.34 -2.32 -0.81
N ALA A 44 10.51 -2.78 -1.25
CA ALA A 44 10.80 -2.90 -2.68
C ALA A 44 9.86 -3.91 -3.35
N SER A 45 9.63 -5.05 -2.71
CA SER A 45 8.70 -6.07 -3.23
C SER A 45 7.27 -5.54 -3.29
N LEU A 46 6.86 -4.79 -2.27
CA LEU A 46 5.53 -4.22 -2.24
C LEU A 46 5.33 -3.21 -3.37
N PHE A 47 6.28 -2.31 -3.56
CA PHE A 47 6.17 -1.30 -4.62
C PHE A 47 6.19 -1.93 -6.00
N GLU A 48 6.97 -2.99 -6.19
CA GLU A 48 6.97 -3.75 -7.42
C GLU A 48 5.61 -4.41 -7.67
N ALA A 49 5.01 -4.98 -6.62
CA ALA A 49 3.69 -5.59 -6.71
C ALA A 49 2.61 -4.55 -7.00
N ILE A 50 2.70 -3.38 -6.37
CA ILE A 50 1.77 -2.27 -6.64
C ILE A 50 1.87 -1.85 -8.10
N GLN A 51 3.08 -1.67 -8.60
CA GLN A 51 3.32 -1.28 -9.98
C GLN A 51 2.72 -2.30 -10.95
N GLY A 52 3.00 -3.58 -10.72
CA GLY A 52 2.47 -4.64 -11.56
C GLY A 52 0.95 -4.71 -11.53
N TYR A 53 0.36 -4.46 -10.37
CA TYR A 53 -1.09 -4.47 -10.22
C TYR A 53 -1.75 -3.35 -11.04
N VAL A 54 -1.21 -2.14 -10.95
CA VAL A 54 -1.74 -0.99 -11.71
C VAL A 54 -1.53 -1.19 -13.22
N GLU A 55 -0.35 -1.66 -13.61
CA GLU A 55 -0.07 -1.93 -15.02
C GLU A 55 -1.02 -2.97 -15.59
N THR A 56 -1.27 -4.04 -14.85
CA THR A 56 -2.19 -5.08 -15.28
C THR A 56 -3.60 -4.54 -15.41
N ALA A 57 -4.05 -3.75 -14.44
CA ALA A 57 -5.38 -3.14 -14.48
C ALA A 57 -5.54 -2.26 -15.71
N ARG A 58 -4.53 -1.44 -16.02
CA ARG A 58 -4.55 -0.56 -17.18
C ARG A 58 -4.54 -1.36 -18.49
N LYS A 59 -3.67 -2.36 -18.55
CA LYS A 59 -3.51 -3.19 -19.74
C LYS A 59 -4.80 -3.95 -20.07
N LEU A 60 -5.47 -4.47 -19.06
CA LEU A 60 -6.71 -5.22 -19.22
C LEU A 60 -7.95 -4.33 -19.21
N LYS A 61 -7.77 -3.03 -19.07
CA LYS A 61 -8.87 -2.06 -18.99
C LYS A 61 -9.90 -2.47 -17.94
N MET A 62 -9.42 -2.88 -16.78
CA MET A 62 -10.26 -3.33 -15.68
C MET A 62 -11.10 -2.17 -15.14
N ARG A 63 -12.23 -2.51 -14.55
CA ARG A 63 -13.05 -1.51 -13.85
C ARG A 63 -12.27 -1.01 -12.63
N PRO A 64 -12.57 0.20 -12.14
CA PRO A 64 -11.83 0.75 -11.00
C PRO A 64 -11.99 -0.01 -9.68
N MET A 65 -12.98 -0.90 -9.55
CA MET A 65 -13.22 -1.59 -8.28
C MET A 65 -11.98 -2.30 -7.72
N PRO A 66 -11.19 -3.04 -8.51
CA PRO A 66 -9.98 -3.67 -7.98
C PRO A 66 -8.95 -2.68 -7.44
N LEU A 67 -9.02 -1.42 -7.83
CA LEU A 67 -8.12 -0.38 -7.37
C LEU A 67 -8.63 0.33 -6.12
N ASN A 68 -9.82 -0.06 -5.64
CA ASN A 68 -10.48 0.59 -4.51
C ASN A 68 -11.04 -0.46 -3.56
N GLN A 69 -10.27 -1.50 -3.30
CA GLN A 69 -10.71 -2.56 -2.40
C GLN A 69 -10.66 -2.10 -0.96
N LYS A 70 -11.47 -2.74 -0.12
CA LYS A 70 -11.41 -2.51 1.32
C LYS A 70 -10.37 -3.43 1.90
N SER A 71 -9.47 -2.86 2.70
CA SER A 71 -8.46 -3.66 3.38
C SER A 71 -9.03 -4.22 4.68
N ASP A 72 -8.27 -5.14 5.29
CA ASP A 72 -8.63 -5.68 6.58
C ASP A 72 -8.73 -4.55 7.60
N LYS A 73 -9.67 -4.72 8.51
CA LYS A 73 -9.96 -3.72 9.53
C LYS A 73 -8.72 -3.35 10.35
N GLU A 74 -7.88 -4.32 10.69
CA GLU A 74 -6.68 -4.06 11.48
C GLU A 74 -5.70 -3.13 10.75
N TYR A 75 -5.61 -3.22 9.43
CA TYR A 75 -4.74 -2.32 8.65
C TYR A 75 -5.32 -0.94 8.55
N GLU A 76 -6.63 -0.82 8.41
CA GLU A 76 -7.29 0.47 8.41
C GLU A 76 -7.13 1.17 9.76
N GLN A 77 -7.25 0.42 10.83
CA GLN A 77 -7.08 0.96 12.18
C GLN A 77 -5.64 1.41 12.41
N LEU A 78 -4.68 0.62 11.94
CA LEU A 78 -3.27 1.01 12.04
C LEU A 78 -2.99 2.27 11.25
N TRP A 79 -3.52 2.37 10.03
CA TRP A 79 -3.37 3.56 9.21
C TRP A 79 -3.93 4.80 9.91
N ASP A 80 -5.15 4.70 10.43
CA ASP A 80 -5.80 5.82 11.11
C ASP A 80 -4.98 6.27 12.31
N LYS A 81 -4.45 5.33 13.06
CA LYS A 81 -3.62 5.60 14.23
C LYS A 81 -2.33 6.34 13.85
N LEU A 82 -1.67 5.90 12.80
CA LEU A 82 -0.44 6.52 12.32
C LEU A 82 -0.69 7.91 11.78
N GLU A 83 -1.75 8.08 11.00
CA GLU A 83 -2.09 9.36 10.41
C GLU A 83 -2.46 10.38 11.49
N GLU A 84 -3.23 9.97 12.48
CA GLU A 84 -3.66 10.82 13.57
C GLU A 84 -2.50 11.24 14.47
N ALA A 85 -1.64 10.29 14.84
CA ALA A 85 -0.52 10.55 15.73
C ALA A 85 0.59 11.34 15.05
N LYS A 86 0.74 11.18 13.75
CA LYS A 86 1.84 11.73 12.95
C LYS A 86 3.22 11.37 13.48
N THR A 87 3.26 10.41 14.39
CA THR A 87 4.50 9.88 14.95
C THR A 87 4.34 8.37 15.05
N LEU A 88 5.47 7.67 15.01
CA LEU A 88 5.46 6.22 15.12
C LEU A 88 5.14 5.81 16.55
N SER A 89 4.29 4.83 16.70
CA SER A 89 3.97 4.25 17.99
C SER A 89 5.16 3.44 18.50
N LYS A 90 5.42 3.54 19.80
CA LYS A 90 6.49 2.75 20.42
C LYS A 90 6.14 1.26 20.48
N GLN A 91 4.87 0.93 20.39
CA GLN A 91 4.41 -0.45 20.49
C GLN A 91 4.44 -1.18 19.16
N GLU A 92 4.56 -0.44 18.07
CA GLU A 92 4.57 -1.01 16.73
C GLU A 92 5.75 -0.43 15.96
N GLU A 93 6.56 -1.30 15.39
CA GLU A 93 7.68 -0.84 14.59
C GLU A 93 7.18 -0.58 13.18
N VAL A 94 7.08 0.68 12.82
CA VAL A 94 6.70 1.08 11.49
C VAL A 94 7.90 1.69 10.79
N PHE A 95 8.29 1.11 9.69
CA PHE A 95 9.42 1.57 8.90
C PHE A 95 9.04 2.74 8.00
N SER A 96 7.87 2.64 7.38
CA SER A 96 7.40 3.67 6.45
C SER A 96 5.90 3.52 6.24
N PHE A 97 5.22 4.61 5.99
CA PHE A 97 3.83 4.61 5.58
C PHE A 97 3.54 5.88 4.79
N GLY A 98 2.54 5.82 3.93
CA GLY A 98 2.19 6.99 3.13
C GLY A 98 1.36 6.60 1.93
N TYR A 99 1.37 7.49 0.96
CA TYR A 99 0.65 7.31 -0.30
C TYR A 99 1.64 7.11 -1.44
N THR A 100 1.33 6.19 -2.34
CA THR A 100 2.06 6.05 -3.58
C THR A 100 1.14 6.50 -4.71
N PRO A 101 1.35 7.71 -5.27
CA PRO A 101 0.52 8.18 -6.37
C PRO A 101 0.73 7.36 -7.63
N PHE A 102 -0.33 7.15 -8.38
CA PHE A 102 -0.26 6.38 -9.62
C PHE A 102 0.70 6.98 -10.66
N ARG A 103 0.88 8.30 -10.62
CA ARG A 103 1.81 8.98 -11.52
C ARG A 103 3.27 8.57 -11.30
N ASP A 104 3.59 8.11 -10.08
CA ASP A 104 4.94 7.66 -9.73
C ASP A 104 5.15 6.19 -10.06
N ILE A 105 4.07 5.50 -10.37
CA ILE A 105 4.14 4.14 -10.85
C ILE A 105 4.47 4.25 -12.32
N ALA A 106 5.66 3.78 -12.69
CA ALA A 106 6.15 3.94 -14.05
C ALA A 106 5.04 3.61 -15.03
N ALA A 107 4.65 4.60 -15.80
CA ALA A 107 3.79 4.36 -16.91
C ALA A 107 4.58 3.45 -17.82
N ALA A 108 4.37 2.17 -17.66
CA ALA A 108 4.91 1.24 -18.63
C ALA A 108 4.26 1.62 -19.94
N CYS A 109 4.99 2.33 -20.65
CA CYS A 109 4.56 2.80 -21.93
C CYS A 109 3.97 1.72 -22.75
#